data_1646c69caaff8587b0bb636c1bb375bf
#
_entry.id   1646c69caaff8587b0bb636c1bb375bf
#
_cell.length_a   1.000
_cell.length_b   1.000
_cell.length_c   1.000
_cell.angle_alpha   90.00
_cell.angle_beta   90.00
_cell.angle_gamma   90.00
#
_symmetry.space_group_name_H-M   'P 1'
#
loop_
_entity.id
_entity.type
_entity.pdbx_description
1 polymer ?
#
loop_
_entity_poly.entity_id
_entity_poly.type
_entity_poly.pdbx_seq_one_letter_code
_entity_poly.pdbx_strand_id
1 'polypeptide(L)'
;MKKSLLQSERAAYQPKLPKGLQGAVKVKEGEPTQSVGDQEEIKKMFPNTYGMPLIEFVPGEETVGKQMNVGVILSGGQAPGGHNVICGIFDAVKKLNPENKVYGFLMGPGGLV
;
A
#
# COMPACT_ATOMS: atom_id res chain seq x y z
N MET A 1 -8.42 32.32 -5.36
CA MET A 1 -8.96 31.71 -6.60
C MET A 1 -10.29 31.04 -6.29
N LYS A 2 -11.34 31.29 -7.08
CA LYS A 2 -12.61 30.56 -6.95
C LYS A 2 -12.42 29.15 -7.51
N LYS A 3 -12.75 28.14 -6.70
CA LYS A 3 -12.76 26.73 -7.18
C LYS A 3 -13.87 26.56 -8.22
N SER A 4 -13.62 25.76 -9.25
CA SER A 4 -14.69 25.35 -10.18
C SER A 4 -15.67 24.42 -9.48
N LEU A 5 -16.88 24.27 -10.04
CA LEU A 5 -17.88 23.34 -9.51
C LEU A 5 -17.31 21.92 -9.38
N LEU A 6 -16.63 21.45 -10.43
CA LEU A 6 -15.99 20.13 -10.46
C LEU A 6 -14.90 19.98 -9.37
N GLN A 7 -14.09 21.00 -9.13
CA GLN A 7 -13.10 20.99 -8.06
C GLN A 7 -13.75 20.91 -6.68
N SER A 8 -14.89 21.60 -6.50
CA SER A 8 -15.62 21.57 -5.24
C SER A 8 -16.22 20.19 -4.97
N GLU A 9 -16.81 19.56 -5.97
CA GLU A 9 -17.37 18.20 -5.86
C GLU A 9 -16.29 17.14 -5.61
N ARG A 10 -15.15 17.24 -6.32
CA ARG A 10 -14.02 16.35 -6.08
C ARG A 10 -13.43 16.49 -4.67
N ALA A 11 -13.37 17.70 -4.16
CA ALA A 11 -12.88 17.95 -2.80
C ALA A 11 -13.84 17.41 -1.70
N ALA A 12 -15.12 17.28 -2.02
CA ALA A 12 -16.12 16.71 -1.12
C ALA A 12 -16.12 15.17 -1.12
N TYR A 13 -15.52 14.54 -2.14
CA TYR A 13 -15.48 13.08 -2.22
C TYR A 13 -14.61 12.49 -1.12
N GLN A 14 -15.17 11.59 -0.35
CA GLN A 14 -14.46 10.80 0.66
C GLN A 14 -14.42 9.33 0.22
N PRO A 15 -13.24 8.77 0.00
CA PRO A 15 -13.12 7.36 -0.37
C PRO A 15 -13.60 6.46 0.78
N LYS A 16 -14.36 5.42 0.42
CA LYS A 16 -14.80 4.41 1.39
C LYS A 16 -13.70 3.36 1.52
N LEU A 17 -12.98 3.38 2.62
CA LEU A 17 -12.01 2.33 2.92
C LEU A 17 -12.72 1.04 3.36
N PRO A 18 -12.24 -0.13 2.95
CA PRO A 18 -12.67 -1.40 3.52
C PRO A 18 -12.53 -1.40 5.05
N LYS A 19 -13.44 -2.06 5.74
CA LYS A 19 -13.44 -2.08 7.22
C LYS A 19 -12.10 -2.52 7.82
N GLY A 20 -11.43 -3.51 7.22
CA GLY A 20 -10.11 -3.97 7.64
C GLY A 20 -8.98 -2.97 7.47
N LEU A 21 -9.20 -1.83 6.76
CA LEU A 21 -8.18 -0.81 6.51
C LEU A 21 -8.54 0.56 7.12
N GLN A 22 -9.58 0.63 7.94
CA GLN A 22 -10.04 1.89 8.54
C GLN A 22 -9.25 2.33 9.77
N GLY A 23 -8.34 1.51 10.27
CA GLY A 23 -7.50 1.80 11.44
C GLY A 23 -6.21 1.02 11.39
N ALA A 24 -5.63 0.77 12.54
CA ALA A 24 -4.51 -0.14 12.65
C ALA A 24 -4.92 -1.55 12.21
N VAL A 25 -4.07 -2.19 11.43
CA VAL A 25 -4.32 -3.53 10.92
C VAL A 25 -3.25 -4.50 11.39
N LYS A 26 -3.64 -5.74 11.59
CA LYS A 26 -2.73 -6.86 11.77
C LYS A 26 -3.01 -7.91 10.72
N VAL A 27 -1.99 -8.71 10.45
CA VAL A 27 -2.08 -9.83 9.53
C VAL A 27 -2.60 -11.05 10.28
N LYS A 28 -3.60 -11.71 9.69
CA LYS A 28 -4.06 -13.02 10.09
C LYS A 28 -3.74 -14.00 8.97
N GLU A 29 -3.00 -15.02 9.27
CA GLU A 29 -2.73 -16.11 8.34
C GLU A 29 -3.89 -17.10 8.37
N GLY A 30 -4.35 -17.47 7.17
CA GLY A 30 -5.36 -18.50 6.94
C GLY A 30 -4.73 -19.83 6.52
N GLU A 31 -5.52 -20.63 5.84
CA GLU A 31 -5.06 -21.92 5.36
C GLU A 31 -4.07 -21.80 4.18
N PRO A 32 -3.12 -22.74 4.05
CA PRO A 32 -2.24 -22.79 2.89
C PRO A 32 -3.03 -22.91 1.59
N THR A 33 -2.59 -22.17 0.59
CA THR A 33 -3.21 -22.20 -0.74
C THR A 33 -2.59 -23.26 -1.61
N GLN A 34 -3.36 -23.77 -2.58
CA GLN A 34 -2.89 -24.73 -3.58
C GLN A 34 -3.38 -24.28 -4.96
N SER A 35 -2.60 -24.62 -6.00
CA SER A 35 -3.06 -24.43 -7.37
C SER A 35 -4.19 -25.39 -7.71
N VAL A 36 -5.08 -24.98 -8.63
CA VAL A 36 -6.22 -25.79 -9.07
C VAL A 36 -5.76 -27.01 -9.90
N GLY A 37 -4.64 -26.87 -10.63
CA GLY A 37 -4.04 -27.93 -11.44
C GLY A 37 -2.52 -27.87 -11.36
N ASP A 38 -1.87 -28.91 -11.89
CA ASP A 38 -0.41 -29.02 -12.04
C ASP A 38 0.38 -28.73 -10.74
N GLN A 39 -0.19 -29.15 -9.61
CA GLN A 39 0.31 -28.80 -8.28
C GLN A 39 1.77 -29.19 -8.07
N GLU A 40 2.15 -30.40 -8.45
CA GLU A 40 3.52 -30.88 -8.27
C GLU A 40 4.53 -30.16 -9.15
N GLU A 41 4.15 -29.79 -10.37
CA GLU A 41 5.01 -29.04 -11.27
C GLU A 41 5.19 -27.60 -10.82
N ILE A 42 4.10 -26.94 -10.43
CA ILE A 42 4.14 -25.57 -9.90
C ILE A 42 4.95 -25.51 -8.61
N LYS A 43 4.78 -26.49 -7.72
CA LYS A 43 5.57 -26.60 -6.49
C LYS A 43 7.06 -26.76 -6.75
N LYS A 44 7.43 -27.54 -7.77
CA LYS A 44 8.84 -27.68 -8.17
C LYS A 44 9.42 -26.39 -8.74
N MET A 45 8.64 -25.67 -9.54
CA MET A 45 9.08 -24.41 -10.13
C MET A 45 9.14 -23.25 -9.12
N PHE A 46 8.24 -23.25 -8.14
CA PHE A 46 8.10 -22.17 -7.15
C PHE A 46 8.16 -22.68 -5.70
N PRO A 47 9.25 -23.36 -5.29
CA PRO A 47 9.31 -24.04 -3.98
C PRO A 47 9.20 -23.11 -2.78
N ASN A 48 9.57 -21.82 -2.93
CA ASN A 48 9.57 -20.83 -1.85
C ASN A 48 8.24 -20.08 -1.72
N THR A 49 7.36 -20.18 -2.70
CA THR A 49 6.10 -19.41 -2.74
C THR A 49 4.86 -20.29 -2.88
N TYR A 50 5.04 -21.55 -3.26
CA TYR A 50 3.93 -22.50 -3.33
C TYR A 50 3.43 -22.85 -1.93
N GLY A 51 2.11 -22.87 -1.75
CA GLY A 51 1.50 -23.23 -0.47
C GLY A 51 1.52 -22.11 0.57
N MET A 52 1.87 -20.88 0.19
CA MET A 52 1.76 -19.74 1.09
C MET A 52 0.31 -19.56 1.57
N PRO A 53 0.12 -19.22 2.85
CA PRO A 53 -1.21 -19.05 3.41
C PRO A 53 -1.92 -17.83 2.81
N LEU A 54 -3.24 -17.88 2.82
CA LEU A 54 -4.08 -16.74 2.52
C LEU A 54 -3.88 -15.68 3.61
N ILE A 55 -3.60 -14.44 3.22
CA ILE A 55 -3.39 -13.35 4.17
C ILE A 55 -4.64 -12.48 4.24
N GLU A 56 -5.16 -12.29 5.43
CA GLU A 56 -6.29 -11.43 5.72
C GLU A 56 -5.84 -10.25 6.60
N PHE A 57 -6.25 -9.04 6.23
CA PHE A 57 -6.09 -7.87 7.08
C PHE A 57 -7.28 -7.75 8.03
N VAL A 58 -7.00 -7.81 9.32
CA VAL A 58 -8.01 -7.66 10.36
C VAL A 58 -7.68 -6.46 11.24
N PRO A 59 -8.66 -5.88 11.95
CA PRO A 59 -8.40 -4.79 12.89
C PRO A 59 -7.32 -5.17 13.90
N GLY A 60 -6.36 -4.28 14.08
CA GLY A 60 -5.26 -4.39 15.03
C GLY A 60 -5.35 -3.34 16.12
N GLU A 61 -4.41 -3.37 17.04
CA GLU A 61 -4.26 -2.34 18.06
C GLU A 61 -3.42 -1.18 17.49
N GLU A 62 -3.83 0.05 17.80
CA GLU A 62 -3.02 1.22 17.45
C GLU A 62 -1.74 1.20 18.28
N THR A 63 -0.62 1.01 17.63
CA THR A 63 0.70 1.13 18.25
C THR A 63 1.38 2.37 17.68
N VAL A 64 1.99 3.18 18.54
CA VAL A 64 2.90 4.23 18.08
C VAL A 64 4.11 3.53 17.46
N GLY A 65 4.16 3.53 16.15
CA GLY A 65 5.25 2.90 15.41
C GLY A 65 6.60 3.55 15.70
N LYS A 66 7.68 2.77 15.62
CA LYS A 66 9.04 3.34 15.61
C LYS A 66 9.16 4.33 14.47
N GLN A 67 9.97 5.36 14.67
CA GLN A 67 10.28 6.29 13.59
C GLN A 67 10.83 5.55 12.37
N MET A 68 10.29 5.86 11.20
CA MET A 68 10.67 5.23 9.94
C MET A 68 10.86 6.27 8.83
N ASN A 69 11.69 5.92 7.87
CA ASN A 69 11.83 6.65 6.61
C ASN A 69 11.27 5.80 5.48
N VAL A 70 10.39 6.36 4.69
CA VAL A 70 9.75 5.67 3.56
C VAL A 70 10.22 6.31 2.26
N GLY A 71 10.80 5.52 1.36
CA GLY A 71 11.17 5.94 0.01
C GLY A 71 10.09 5.54 -1.00
N VAL A 72 9.72 6.45 -1.88
CA VAL A 72 8.76 6.21 -2.95
C VAL A 72 9.43 6.41 -4.30
N ILE A 73 9.42 5.36 -5.13
CA ILE A 73 9.95 5.36 -6.49
C ILE A 73 8.81 5.02 -7.43
N LEU A 74 8.54 5.90 -8.39
CA LEU A 74 7.65 5.63 -9.50
C LEU A 74 8.48 5.17 -10.69
N SER A 75 8.26 3.93 -11.14
CA SER A 75 8.96 3.35 -12.29
C SER A 75 8.01 3.22 -13.48
N GLY A 76 8.53 3.47 -14.68
CA GLY A 76 7.78 3.37 -15.94
C GLY A 76 7.19 4.70 -16.40
N GLY A 77 6.21 4.61 -17.32
CA GLY A 77 5.52 5.76 -17.86
C GLY A 77 4.47 6.34 -16.92
N GLN A 78 3.85 7.43 -17.33
CA GLN A 78 2.75 8.03 -16.57
C GLN A 78 1.57 7.07 -16.43
N ALA A 79 1.12 6.88 -15.18
CA ALA A 79 -0.09 6.13 -14.88
C ALA A 79 -1.06 7.01 -14.06
N PRO A 80 -2.37 6.91 -14.30
CA PRO A 80 -3.37 7.59 -13.48
C PRO A 80 -3.27 7.12 -12.02
N GLY A 81 -3.40 8.06 -11.07
CA GLY A 81 -3.47 7.73 -9.65
C GLY A 81 -2.16 7.74 -8.88
N GLY A 82 -1.01 7.89 -9.52
CA GLY A 82 0.29 7.94 -8.84
C GLY A 82 0.35 9.02 -7.74
N HIS A 83 -0.19 10.20 -7.99
CA HIS A 83 -0.28 11.28 -7.01
C HIS A 83 -1.12 10.88 -5.79
N ASN A 84 -2.23 10.17 -6.00
CA ASN A 84 -3.09 9.71 -4.91
C ASN A 84 -2.39 8.67 -4.04
N VAL A 85 -1.58 7.79 -4.66
CA VAL A 85 -0.76 6.81 -3.93
C VAL A 85 0.27 7.53 -3.05
N ILE A 86 0.99 8.52 -3.59
CA ILE A 86 1.97 9.29 -2.83
C ILE A 86 1.31 10.03 -1.67
N CYS A 87 0.18 10.71 -1.91
CA CYS A 87 -0.56 11.41 -0.87
C CYS A 87 -1.04 10.43 0.22
N GLY A 88 -1.60 9.29 -0.16
CA GLY A 88 -2.06 8.28 0.79
C GLY A 88 -0.93 7.70 1.64
N ILE A 89 0.22 7.43 1.05
CA ILE A 89 1.42 6.99 1.78
C ILE A 89 1.88 8.09 2.76
N PHE A 90 1.97 9.33 2.29
CA PHE A 90 2.38 10.46 3.13
C PHE A 90 1.46 10.63 4.34
N ASP A 91 0.16 10.68 4.11
CA ASP A 91 -0.83 10.85 5.18
C ASP A 91 -0.80 9.69 6.18
N ALA A 92 -0.72 8.45 5.70
CA ALA A 92 -0.63 7.28 6.56
C ALA A 92 0.66 7.27 7.39
N VAL A 93 1.81 7.54 6.76
CA VAL A 93 3.13 7.56 7.41
C VAL A 93 3.20 8.66 8.48
N LYS A 94 2.65 9.84 8.19
CA LYS A 94 2.59 10.96 9.14
C LYS A 94 1.59 10.72 10.27
N LYS A 95 0.49 10.03 10.01
CA LYS A 95 -0.47 9.63 11.04
C LYS A 95 0.12 8.61 12.02
N LEU A 96 0.93 7.67 11.53
CA LEU A 96 1.62 6.69 12.37
C LEU A 96 2.63 7.34 13.32
N ASN A 97 3.42 8.27 12.83
CA ASN A 97 4.36 9.06 13.63
C ASN A 97 4.69 10.36 12.88
N PRO A 98 4.43 11.55 13.43
CA PRO A 98 4.74 12.83 12.79
C PRO A 98 6.21 13.02 12.39
N GLU A 99 7.15 12.36 13.12
CA GLU A 99 8.59 12.42 12.85
C GLU A 99 9.02 11.56 11.66
N ASN A 100 8.15 10.69 11.16
CA ASN A 100 8.41 9.89 9.97
C ASN A 100 8.67 10.77 8.76
N LYS A 101 9.57 10.32 7.87
CA LYS A 101 9.90 11.04 6.64
C LYS A 101 9.52 10.23 5.42
N VAL A 102 9.00 10.93 4.41
CA VAL A 102 8.73 10.35 3.09
C VAL A 102 9.61 11.04 2.07
N TYR A 103 10.37 10.25 1.33
CA TYR A 103 11.28 10.69 0.29
C TYR A 103 10.74 10.26 -1.07
N GLY A 104 10.54 11.18 -1.99
CA GLY A 104 10.26 10.89 -3.38
C GLY A 104 11.54 10.93 -4.21
N PHE A 105 11.83 9.85 -4.92
CA PHE A 105 12.97 9.81 -5.84
C PHE A 105 12.55 10.35 -7.20
N LEU A 106 13.14 11.46 -7.61
CA LEU A 106 12.90 12.03 -8.93
C LEU A 106 13.56 11.15 -10.00
N MET A 107 12.94 11.10 -11.19
CA MET A 107 13.41 10.28 -12.32
C MET A 107 13.37 8.77 -12.06
N GLY A 108 12.53 8.31 -11.16
CA GLY A 108 12.37 6.89 -10.88
C GLY A 108 13.64 6.23 -10.34
N PRO A 109 14.00 5.02 -10.81
CA PRO A 109 15.20 4.32 -10.34
C PRO A 109 16.51 5.09 -10.54
N GLY A 110 16.58 5.97 -11.55
CA GLY A 110 17.73 6.85 -11.80
C GLY A 110 17.99 7.86 -10.68
N GLY A 111 17.02 8.14 -9.84
CA GLY A 111 17.16 9.02 -8.68
C GLY A 111 17.83 8.36 -7.46
N LEU A 112 18.18 7.08 -7.56
CA LEU A 112 18.91 6.34 -6.51
C LEU A 112 20.42 6.31 -6.72
N VAL A 113 20.91 6.78 -7.88
CA VAL A 113 22.33 6.71 -8.29
C VAL A 113 23.02 8.05 -8.17
#